data_4875ca9c6e2ca3572a1debbbb9d8a89d
#
_entry.id   4875ca9c6e2ca3572a1debbbb9d8a89d
#
_cell.length_a   1.000
_cell.length_b   1.000
_cell.length_c   1.000
_cell.angle_alpha   90.00
_cell.angle_beta   90.00
_cell.angle_gamma   90.00
#
_symmetry.space_group_name_H-M   'P 1'
#
loop_
_entity.id
_entity.type
_entity.pdbx_description
1 polymer ?
#
loop_
_entity_poly.entity_id
_entity_poly.type
_entity_poly.pdbx_seq_one_letter_code
_entity_poly.pdbx_strand_id
1 'polypeptide(L)'
;MPARPSTCLARLFAAAMALATVLSVVFSPAHQPVAGAAPGSPAVTPPLGWNSWNSFGCGVTEAAVRQAADAMVDSGMRDAGYRYVVVDDCWFDPNRDAQGNLRAHPAKFPSGMKALGDYIHSRGLKFGIYQVPTERTCAQRVGTHPGSTGSAGHEVQDATTFASWGVDYLKYDWCSPEGTRDEQVARFTLMRDAVRATGRPIVYSINPNSFHAITGATYDWGQVADLWRTTEDLLDIWQNGNTNSYPMGVGNVVDVNAPLAAQAGPGHWNDPDMLVVGRPGLTLTESRSHFALWALMAAPLMAGNDIRTMSADVSAILRNPRLLAVNQDSLGAGGRRVRDDGDVEVFAKPLSDGSVAVGLFNRGGGTATISATAAQVGLSGGSFTLTDLWTGTTSSTAGQITASVPAHGVAAYRVTGGTPLAGTTSRLRGDGSGRCLDVDNSSTSAGTGALVWDCHTAANQLWTTWAGGEIRVFGDKCLDAHNQGTTAGTRVVIWPCNGQANQKWTLGANGAITNTGSGLCLDVSGAGTANGTAVLLWTCNGQANQRWNRG
;
A
#
# COMPACT_ATOMS: atom_id res chain seq x y z
N MET A 1 -68.08 -52.97 12.71
CA MET A 1 -69.52 -52.73 13.06
C MET A 1 -69.55 -51.86 14.31
N PRO A 2 -70.50 -50.94 14.47
CA PRO A 2 -71.01 -49.94 13.51
C PRO A 2 -70.81 -48.49 14.03
N ALA A 3 -70.87 -47.58 13.18
CA ALA A 3 -71.90 -46.59 12.89
C ALA A 3 -71.78 -45.21 13.58
N ARG A 4 -71.79 -44.23 12.74
CA ARG A 4 -72.08 -42.80 12.73
C ARG A 4 -73.21 -42.34 13.72
N PRO A 5 -73.53 -41.06 13.92
CA PRO A 5 -73.43 -39.94 12.94
C PRO A 5 -73.13 -38.52 13.50
N SER A 6 -72.82 -37.63 12.59
CA SER A 6 -73.25 -36.25 12.31
C SER A 6 -73.69 -35.28 13.38
N THR A 7 -73.18 -34.04 13.36
CA THR A 7 -74.01 -32.82 13.16
C THR A 7 -73.18 -31.60 12.77
N CYS A 8 -73.71 -30.89 11.76
CA CYS A 8 -73.34 -29.55 11.31
C CYS A 8 -73.60 -28.48 12.34
N LEU A 9 -72.73 -27.48 12.43
CA LEU A 9 -73.16 -26.11 12.79
C LEU A 9 -72.27 -25.09 12.05
N ALA A 10 -72.89 -24.39 11.12
CA ALA A 10 -72.39 -23.25 10.44
C ALA A 10 -72.24 -22.06 11.41
N ARG A 11 -71.14 -21.34 11.34
CA ARG A 11 -71.06 -19.94 11.78
C ARG A 11 -70.31 -19.10 10.79
N LEU A 12 -71.00 -18.11 10.25
CA LEU A 12 -70.52 -16.97 9.50
C LEU A 12 -69.41 -16.24 10.28
N PHE A 13 -68.33 -15.92 9.60
CA PHE A 13 -67.44 -14.82 9.98
C PHE A 13 -67.23 -13.90 8.80
N ALA A 14 -67.45 -12.63 9.08
CA ALA A 14 -67.33 -11.51 8.19
C ALA A 14 -65.89 -11.29 7.69
N ALA A 15 -65.76 -10.98 6.41
CA ALA A 15 -64.51 -10.55 5.77
C ALA A 15 -64.18 -9.12 6.19
N ALA A 16 -63.08 -8.95 6.95
CA ALA A 16 -62.42 -7.67 7.10
C ALA A 16 -61.22 -7.64 6.14
N MET A 17 -61.38 -6.88 5.04
CA MET A 17 -60.23 -6.52 4.15
C MET A 17 -59.30 -5.56 4.89
N ALA A 18 -58.18 -6.04 5.33
CA ALA A 18 -57.06 -5.19 5.72
C ALA A 18 -56.21 -4.86 4.47
N LEU A 19 -56.25 -3.60 4.03
CA LEU A 19 -55.39 -3.03 3.00
C LEU A 19 -53.98 -2.97 3.56
N ALA A 20 -53.12 -3.91 3.20
CA ALA A 20 -51.68 -3.81 3.46
C ALA A 20 -51.04 -2.91 2.42
N THR A 21 -50.79 -1.66 2.76
CA THR A 21 -49.90 -0.78 1.99
C THR A 21 -48.47 -1.29 2.08
N VAL A 22 -48.00 -1.93 1.02
CA VAL A 22 -46.58 -2.28 0.84
C VAL A 22 -45.84 -0.97 0.58
N LEU A 23 -45.17 -0.46 1.62
CA LEU A 23 -44.17 0.61 1.48
C LEU A 23 -42.95 0.00 0.79
N SER A 24 -42.82 0.20 -0.52
CA SER A 24 -41.60 -0.11 -1.25
C SER A 24 -40.50 0.85 -0.80
N VAL A 25 -39.67 0.41 0.12
CA VAL A 25 -38.43 1.11 0.43
C VAL A 25 -37.50 0.94 -0.77
N VAL A 26 -37.41 1.97 -1.60
CA VAL A 26 -36.40 2.08 -2.64
C VAL A 26 -35.05 2.25 -1.92
N PHE A 27 -34.31 1.16 -1.78
CA PHE A 27 -32.89 1.24 -1.43
C PHE A 27 -32.16 1.89 -2.60
N SER A 28 -31.89 3.18 -2.51
CA SER A 28 -30.84 3.79 -3.32
C SER A 28 -29.53 3.09 -2.97
N PRO A 29 -28.76 2.61 -3.95
CA PRO A 29 -27.44 2.09 -3.67
C PRO A 29 -26.60 3.25 -3.11
N ALA A 30 -26.32 3.18 -1.82
CA ALA A 30 -25.38 4.11 -1.19
C ALA A 30 -24.06 4.01 -1.96
N HIS A 31 -23.58 5.15 -2.46
CA HIS A 31 -22.20 5.30 -2.91
C HIS A 31 -21.31 4.82 -1.76
N GLN A 32 -20.62 3.69 -1.95
CA GLN A 32 -19.53 3.35 -1.04
C GLN A 32 -18.41 4.36 -1.31
N PRO A 33 -17.99 5.14 -0.33
CA PRO A 33 -16.83 5.99 -0.49
C PRO A 33 -15.62 5.09 -0.81
N VAL A 34 -14.74 5.59 -1.67
CA VAL A 34 -13.33 5.12 -1.76
C VAL A 34 -12.87 4.86 -0.35
N ALA A 35 -12.26 3.69 -0.09
CA ALA A 35 -11.92 3.23 1.23
C ALA A 35 -11.29 4.37 2.06
N GLY A 36 -12.11 5.07 2.80
CA GLY A 36 -11.67 5.96 3.84
C GLY A 36 -11.09 5.11 4.96
N ALA A 37 -10.10 5.61 5.68
CA ALA A 37 -9.53 4.97 6.84
C ALA A 37 -10.63 4.23 7.61
N ALA A 38 -10.37 2.98 7.97
CA ALA A 38 -11.29 2.27 8.87
C ALA A 38 -11.53 3.21 10.06
N PRO A 39 -12.79 3.50 10.43
CA PRO A 39 -13.07 4.46 11.47
C PRO A 39 -12.26 4.12 12.71
N GLY A 40 -11.32 5.01 13.11
CA GLY A 40 -10.45 4.80 14.28
C GLY A 40 -9.08 4.20 14.03
N SER A 41 -8.62 4.03 12.77
CA SER A 41 -7.22 3.60 12.52
C SER A 41 -6.23 4.58 13.16
N PRO A 42 -5.25 4.10 13.95
CA PRO A 42 -4.21 4.94 14.54
C PRO A 42 -3.13 5.39 13.54
N ALA A 43 -3.12 4.85 12.31
CA ALA A 43 -2.15 5.12 11.25
C ALA A 43 -2.74 6.05 10.17
N VAL A 44 -3.25 7.23 10.54
CA VAL A 44 -3.83 8.22 9.60
C VAL A 44 -2.80 8.69 8.57
N THR A 45 -1.53 8.77 8.94
CA THR A 45 -0.38 8.98 8.05
C THR A 45 0.58 7.80 8.19
N PRO A 46 1.51 7.58 7.23
CA PRO A 46 2.48 6.50 7.33
C PRO A 46 3.27 6.58 8.65
N PRO A 47 3.40 5.50 9.42
CA PRO A 47 4.17 5.51 10.67
C PRO A 47 5.64 5.87 10.46
N LEU A 48 6.19 6.68 11.37
CA LEU A 48 7.62 7.01 11.44
C LEU A 48 8.19 6.47 12.75
N GLY A 49 9.31 5.77 12.68
CA GLY A 49 9.91 5.18 13.87
C GLY A 49 11.28 4.56 13.63
N TRP A 50 11.65 3.70 14.54
CA TRP A 50 12.83 2.87 14.49
C TRP A 50 12.49 1.45 14.90
N ASN A 51 13.15 0.47 14.28
CA ASN A 51 13.00 -0.94 14.58
C ASN A 51 14.37 -1.57 14.84
N SER A 52 14.47 -2.44 15.84
CA SER A 52 15.72 -3.00 16.34
C SER A 52 16.35 -4.07 15.44
N TRP A 53 15.61 -4.68 14.49
CA TRP A 53 16.05 -5.89 13.80
C TRP A 53 17.34 -5.73 13.02
N ASN A 54 17.39 -4.76 12.11
CA ASN A 54 18.55 -4.60 11.21
C ASN A 54 19.84 -4.21 11.96
N SER A 55 19.72 -3.60 13.14
CA SER A 55 20.87 -3.19 13.94
C SER A 55 21.34 -4.25 14.92
N PHE A 56 20.42 -5.04 15.49
CA PHE A 56 20.73 -5.92 16.61
C PHE A 56 20.32 -7.37 16.42
N GLY A 57 19.37 -7.67 15.52
CA GLY A 57 18.81 -9.01 15.41
C GLY A 57 18.44 -9.59 16.78
N CYS A 58 18.75 -10.85 17.02
CA CYS A 58 18.57 -11.48 18.33
C CYS A 58 19.53 -11.00 19.43
N GLY A 59 20.46 -10.10 19.13
CA GLY A 59 21.32 -9.41 20.12
C GLY A 59 20.64 -8.23 20.82
N VAL A 60 19.40 -7.92 20.51
CA VAL A 60 18.64 -6.81 21.10
C VAL A 60 18.54 -6.96 22.63
N THR A 61 18.73 -5.84 23.36
CA THR A 61 18.63 -5.78 24.83
C THR A 61 17.86 -4.55 25.27
N GLU A 62 17.32 -4.57 26.48
CA GLU A 62 16.64 -3.44 27.10
C GLU A 62 17.52 -2.18 27.07
N ALA A 63 18.80 -2.32 27.42
CA ALA A 63 19.75 -1.20 27.41
C ALA A 63 19.92 -0.60 26.02
N ALA A 64 20.03 -1.42 24.97
CA ALA A 64 20.14 -0.95 23.59
C ALA A 64 18.88 -0.21 23.13
N VAL A 65 17.69 -0.72 23.48
CA VAL A 65 16.42 -0.09 23.13
C VAL A 65 16.22 1.25 23.86
N ARG A 66 16.56 1.32 25.17
CA ARG A 66 16.53 2.58 25.92
C ARG A 66 17.46 3.62 25.31
N GLN A 67 18.71 3.23 24.98
CA GLN A 67 19.66 4.10 24.29
C GLN A 67 19.16 4.55 22.90
N ALA A 68 18.50 3.69 22.16
CA ALA A 68 17.89 4.07 20.88
C ALA A 68 16.74 5.08 21.08
N ALA A 69 15.89 4.89 22.10
CA ALA A 69 14.85 5.85 22.45
C ALA A 69 15.43 7.22 22.83
N ASP A 70 16.52 7.23 23.62
CA ASP A 70 17.24 8.46 23.96
C ASP A 70 17.83 9.11 22.71
N ALA A 71 18.50 8.34 21.85
CA ALA A 71 19.09 8.84 20.61
C ALA A 71 18.03 9.43 19.65
N MET A 72 16.80 8.87 19.59
CA MET A 72 15.71 9.47 18.83
C MET A 72 15.34 10.87 19.33
N VAL A 73 15.39 11.07 20.63
CA VAL A 73 15.13 12.39 21.24
C VAL A 73 16.32 13.33 21.00
N ASP A 74 17.51 12.89 21.34
CA ASP A 74 18.72 13.71 21.34
C ASP A 74 19.15 14.13 19.92
N SER A 75 18.93 13.29 18.92
CA SER A 75 19.16 13.62 17.51
C SER A 75 18.10 14.54 16.90
N GLY A 76 16.96 14.77 17.57
CA GLY A 76 15.83 15.53 17.06
C GLY A 76 14.91 14.73 16.11
N MET A 77 15.08 13.41 15.97
CA MET A 77 14.18 12.56 15.17
C MET A 77 12.76 12.59 15.72
N ARG A 78 12.58 12.52 17.07
CA ARG A 78 11.27 12.65 17.70
C ARG A 78 10.57 13.95 17.26
N ASP A 79 11.28 15.06 17.29
CA ASP A 79 10.73 16.39 16.96
C ASP A 79 10.48 16.55 15.45
N ALA A 80 11.19 15.76 14.62
CA ALA A 80 10.92 15.62 13.19
C ALA A 80 9.72 14.71 12.86
N GLY A 81 9.10 14.05 13.86
CA GLY A 81 7.88 13.26 13.69
C GLY A 81 8.03 11.75 13.92
N TYR A 82 9.24 11.24 14.12
CA TYR A 82 9.44 9.83 14.45
C TYR A 82 8.89 9.54 15.85
N ARG A 83 8.03 8.52 15.95
CA ARG A 83 7.31 8.23 17.21
C ARG A 83 7.54 6.83 17.71
N TYR A 84 7.66 5.83 16.85
CA TYR A 84 7.64 4.44 17.25
C TYR A 84 9.05 3.91 17.52
N VAL A 85 9.22 3.23 18.66
CA VAL A 85 10.40 2.41 18.99
C VAL A 85 9.93 0.97 19.06
N VAL A 86 10.25 0.20 18.02
CA VAL A 86 9.77 -1.18 17.85
C VAL A 86 10.87 -2.17 18.25
N VAL A 87 10.57 -3.01 19.23
CA VAL A 87 11.39 -4.16 19.59
C VAL A 87 10.97 -5.34 18.74
N ASP A 88 11.85 -5.77 17.85
CA ASP A 88 11.62 -6.87 16.91
C ASP A 88 11.80 -8.25 17.57
N ASP A 89 11.89 -9.32 16.81
CA ASP A 89 11.99 -10.71 17.28
C ASP A 89 13.05 -10.92 18.38
N CYS A 90 12.99 -12.02 19.11
CA CYS A 90 13.92 -12.44 20.17
C CYS A 90 13.85 -11.66 21.51
N TRP A 91 12.81 -10.88 21.76
CA TRP A 91 12.62 -10.17 23.03
C TRP A 91 12.10 -11.06 24.17
N PHE A 92 11.45 -12.18 23.84
CA PHE A 92 10.71 -13.06 24.76
C PHE A 92 11.60 -14.18 25.33
N ASP A 93 11.16 -14.71 26.48
CA ASP A 93 11.65 -15.98 27.03
C ASP A 93 11.30 -17.13 26.05
N PRO A 94 12.15 -18.15 25.89
CA PRO A 94 11.84 -19.31 25.06
C PRO A 94 10.53 -20.04 25.39
N ASN A 95 10.01 -19.84 26.59
CA ASN A 95 8.81 -20.50 27.09
C ASN A 95 7.81 -19.48 27.61
N ARG A 96 6.53 -19.75 27.40
CA ARG A 96 5.45 -19.05 28.10
C ARG A 96 5.46 -19.45 29.59
N ASP A 97 4.80 -18.64 30.43
CA ASP A 97 4.62 -19.00 31.83
C ASP A 97 3.58 -20.14 32.00
N ALA A 98 3.35 -20.56 33.25
CA ALA A 98 2.41 -21.65 33.56
C ALA A 98 0.94 -21.31 33.22
N GLN A 99 0.62 -20.04 33.01
CA GLN A 99 -0.68 -19.55 32.59
C GLN A 99 -0.76 -19.31 31.07
N GLY A 100 0.32 -19.60 30.34
CA GLY A 100 0.42 -19.41 28.89
C GLY A 100 0.78 -17.99 28.46
N ASN A 101 1.14 -17.08 29.38
CA ASN A 101 1.50 -15.71 29.03
C ASN A 101 2.93 -15.63 28.44
N LEU A 102 3.12 -14.71 27.49
CA LEU A 102 4.44 -14.31 27.04
C LEU A 102 5.21 -13.61 28.17
N ARG A 103 6.50 -13.86 28.22
CA ARG A 103 7.42 -13.23 29.18
C ARG A 103 8.58 -12.58 28.43
N ALA A 104 9.07 -11.47 28.98
CA ALA A 104 10.33 -10.88 28.55
C ALA A 104 11.48 -11.86 28.80
N HIS A 105 12.48 -11.90 27.90
CA HIS A 105 13.69 -12.68 28.11
C HIS A 105 14.46 -12.12 29.34
N PRO A 106 14.63 -12.90 30.42
CA PRO A 106 15.06 -12.36 31.73
C PRO A 106 16.45 -11.72 31.70
N ALA A 107 17.36 -12.22 30.87
CA ALA A 107 18.71 -11.64 30.76
C ALA A 107 18.79 -10.44 29.82
N LYS A 108 17.91 -10.37 28.80
CA LYS A 108 17.93 -9.29 27.81
C LYS A 108 17.05 -8.11 28.22
N PHE A 109 15.93 -8.38 28.87
CA PHE A 109 14.92 -7.41 29.32
C PHE A 109 14.58 -7.63 30.80
N PRO A 110 15.54 -7.40 31.70
CA PRO A 110 15.39 -7.75 33.13
C PRO A 110 14.28 -6.97 33.83
N SER A 111 13.93 -5.77 33.39
CA SER A 111 12.84 -4.98 33.97
C SER A 111 11.45 -5.37 33.41
N GLY A 112 11.41 -6.18 32.35
CA GLY A 112 10.19 -6.57 31.64
C GLY A 112 9.69 -5.54 30.64
N MET A 113 8.81 -6.00 29.73
CA MET A 113 8.35 -5.19 28.59
C MET A 113 7.49 -4.00 29.01
N LYS A 114 6.71 -4.14 30.11
CA LYS A 114 5.94 -3.00 30.62
C LYS A 114 6.84 -1.84 31.08
N ALA A 115 7.88 -2.14 31.86
CA ALA A 115 8.81 -1.10 32.34
C ALA A 115 9.59 -0.45 31.19
N LEU A 116 9.91 -1.20 30.13
CA LEU A 116 10.49 -0.65 28.91
C LEU A 116 9.50 0.25 28.17
N GLY A 117 8.24 -0.16 28.04
CA GLY A 117 7.17 0.64 27.43
C GLY A 117 6.94 1.95 28.20
N ASP A 118 6.85 1.90 29.54
CA ASP A 118 6.73 3.08 30.39
C ASP A 118 7.92 4.05 30.19
N TYR A 119 9.14 3.51 30.06
CA TYR A 119 10.33 4.31 29.76
C TYR A 119 10.23 5.02 28.40
N ILE A 120 9.87 4.28 27.34
CA ILE A 120 9.72 4.83 25.99
C ILE A 120 8.65 5.93 25.98
N HIS A 121 7.52 5.72 26.66
CA HIS A 121 6.47 6.72 26.82
C HIS A 121 6.96 7.96 27.58
N SER A 122 7.81 7.79 28.60
CA SER A 122 8.40 8.92 29.35
C SER A 122 9.28 9.82 28.47
N ARG A 123 9.79 9.28 27.34
CA ARG A 123 10.57 10.03 26.33
C ARG A 123 9.66 10.72 25.27
N GLY A 124 8.33 10.63 25.42
CA GLY A 124 7.35 11.14 24.45
C GLY A 124 7.29 10.33 23.15
N LEU A 125 7.69 9.06 23.21
CA LEU A 125 7.71 8.09 22.11
C LEU A 125 6.62 7.03 22.32
N LYS A 126 6.40 6.17 21.34
CA LYS A 126 5.44 5.08 21.33
C LYS A 126 6.15 3.74 21.30
N PHE A 127 5.65 2.77 22.04
CA PHE A 127 6.24 1.46 22.17
C PHE A 127 5.67 0.47 21.17
N GLY A 128 6.54 -0.19 20.40
CA GLY A 128 6.17 -1.26 19.47
C GLY A 128 6.80 -2.59 19.85
N ILE A 129 6.13 -3.69 19.45
CA ILE A 129 6.56 -5.05 19.74
C ILE A 129 6.33 -5.95 18.51
N TYR A 130 7.00 -7.08 18.49
CA TYR A 130 6.95 -8.10 17.43
C TYR A 130 6.29 -9.37 17.92
N GLN A 131 5.48 -10.01 17.04
CA GLN A 131 4.98 -11.37 17.23
C GLN A 131 4.55 -12.00 15.87
N VAL A 132 4.02 -13.22 15.88
CA VAL A 132 3.64 -13.99 14.69
C VAL A 132 2.31 -14.75 14.87
N PRO A 133 1.54 -15.01 13.80
CA PRO A 133 0.30 -15.81 13.84
C PRO A 133 0.54 -17.33 13.90
N THR A 134 1.79 -17.75 13.83
CA THR A 134 2.20 -19.17 13.82
C THR A 134 2.69 -19.59 15.20
N GLU A 135 3.02 -20.87 15.38
CA GLU A 135 3.54 -21.39 16.66
C GLU A 135 4.94 -20.87 16.99
N ARG A 136 5.76 -20.60 15.97
CA ARG A 136 7.16 -20.17 16.11
C ARG A 136 7.39 -18.87 15.38
N THR A 137 8.15 -17.97 16.02
CA THR A 137 8.65 -16.77 15.36
C THR A 137 9.66 -17.10 14.26
N CYS A 138 10.01 -16.13 13.42
CA CYS A 138 10.99 -16.35 12.37
C CYS A 138 12.34 -16.77 12.93
N ALA A 139 12.83 -16.14 14.00
CA ALA A 139 14.06 -16.52 14.67
C ALA A 139 14.01 -17.92 15.29
N GLN A 140 12.86 -18.30 15.86
CA GLN A 140 12.66 -19.65 16.39
C GLN A 140 12.61 -20.73 15.29
N ARG A 141 12.04 -20.39 14.14
CA ARG A 141 11.97 -21.31 13.00
C ARG A 141 13.33 -21.56 12.38
N VAL A 142 14.16 -20.53 12.23
CA VAL A 142 15.52 -20.68 11.68
C VAL A 142 16.55 -21.10 12.75
N GLY A 143 16.13 -21.26 14.01
CA GLY A 143 16.98 -21.76 15.10
C GLY A 143 17.93 -20.74 15.72
N THR A 144 17.77 -19.46 15.44
CA THR A 144 18.57 -18.38 16.07
C THR A 144 18.04 -17.96 17.44
N HIS A 145 16.82 -18.34 17.77
CA HIS A 145 16.22 -18.23 19.11
C HIS A 145 15.52 -19.54 19.47
N PRO A 146 15.64 -20.06 20.70
CA PRO A 146 14.98 -21.30 21.09
C PRO A 146 13.49 -21.10 21.41
N GLY A 147 12.72 -22.21 21.46
CA GLY A 147 11.34 -22.22 21.90
C GLY A 147 10.29 -22.22 20.81
N SER A 148 9.03 -22.02 21.23
CA SER A 148 7.84 -21.97 20.39
C SER A 148 6.82 -21.06 21.09
N THR A 149 6.91 -19.76 20.86
CA THR A 149 6.17 -18.73 21.60
C THR A 149 5.39 -17.79 20.68
N GLY A 150 5.10 -18.20 19.44
CA GLY A 150 4.18 -17.48 18.56
C GLY A 150 2.77 -17.43 19.15
N SER A 151 1.90 -16.59 18.57
CA SER A 151 0.57 -16.32 19.11
C SER A 151 -0.51 -17.33 18.67
N ALA A 152 -0.17 -18.35 17.90
CA ALA A 152 -1.16 -19.34 17.45
C ALA A 152 -1.95 -19.95 18.63
N GLY A 153 -3.27 -19.69 18.67
CA GLY A 153 -4.16 -20.12 19.76
C GLY A 153 -4.07 -19.29 21.04
N HIS A 154 -3.28 -18.20 21.04
CA HIS A 154 -3.11 -17.28 22.17
C HIS A 154 -3.43 -15.82 21.80
N GLU A 155 -4.05 -15.55 20.65
CA GLU A 155 -4.17 -14.21 20.06
C GLU A 155 -4.84 -13.22 21.04
N VAL A 156 -5.93 -13.62 21.70
CA VAL A 156 -6.65 -12.78 22.67
C VAL A 156 -5.81 -12.53 23.93
N GLN A 157 -5.12 -13.56 24.42
CA GLN A 157 -4.26 -13.47 25.60
C GLN A 157 -3.07 -12.54 25.33
N ASP A 158 -2.42 -12.71 24.19
CA ASP A 158 -1.26 -11.91 23.80
C ASP A 158 -1.63 -10.45 23.53
N ALA A 159 -2.75 -10.21 22.80
CA ALA A 159 -3.26 -8.85 22.56
C ALA A 159 -3.59 -8.14 23.89
N THR A 160 -4.20 -8.83 24.85
CA THR A 160 -4.50 -8.30 26.19
C THR A 160 -3.20 -7.97 26.94
N THR A 161 -2.21 -8.84 26.83
CA THR A 161 -0.88 -8.64 27.43
C THR A 161 -0.19 -7.43 26.83
N PHE A 162 -0.17 -7.29 25.50
CA PHE A 162 0.40 -6.14 24.79
C PHE A 162 -0.28 -4.83 25.19
N ALA A 163 -1.60 -4.81 25.26
CA ALA A 163 -2.34 -3.65 25.72
C ALA A 163 -1.98 -3.27 27.17
N SER A 164 -1.82 -4.26 28.07
CA SER A 164 -1.43 -4.05 29.48
C SER A 164 -0.01 -3.50 29.62
N TRP A 165 0.90 -3.79 28.68
CA TRP A 165 2.26 -3.26 28.63
C TRP A 165 2.33 -1.88 27.96
N GLY A 166 1.22 -1.38 27.43
CA GLY A 166 1.17 -0.09 26.77
C GLY A 166 1.71 -0.12 25.34
N VAL A 167 1.62 -1.24 24.64
CA VAL A 167 2.03 -1.35 23.24
C VAL A 167 1.18 -0.45 22.35
N ASP A 168 1.81 0.29 21.43
CA ASP A 168 1.19 1.20 20.46
C ASP A 168 1.37 0.74 19.01
N TYR A 169 2.21 -0.26 18.77
CA TYR A 169 2.52 -0.80 17.44
C TYR A 169 2.82 -2.30 17.55
N LEU A 170 2.15 -3.12 16.76
CA LEU A 170 2.40 -4.56 16.66
C LEU A 170 2.89 -4.90 15.25
N LYS A 171 4.16 -5.34 15.11
CA LYS A 171 4.65 -6.02 13.92
C LYS A 171 4.31 -7.50 14.02
N TYR A 172 3.65 -8.05 13.00
CA TYR A 172 3.10 -9.41 13.03
C TYR A 172 3.45 -10.16 11.75
N ASP A 173 4.49 -10.99 11.81
CA ASP A 173 5.10 -11.65 10.66
C ASP A 173 4.49 -13.03 10.36
N TRP A 174 4.40 -13.38 9.08
CA TRP A 174 4.11 -14.76 8.68
C TRP A 174 5.39 -15.59 8.65
N CYS A 175 5.61 -16.43 9.66
CA CYS A 175 6.83 -17.24 9.78
C CYS A 175 6.53 -18.73 9.58
N SER A 176 5.86 -19.09 8.47
CA SER A 176 5.59 -20.49 8.11
C SER A 176 5.98 -20.76 6.65
N PRO A 177 6.62 -21.90 6.34
CA PRO A 177 6.84 -22.35 4.97
C PRO A 177 5.57 -22.88 4.32
N GLU A 178 4.47 -22.94 5.05
CA GLU A 178 3.18 -23.47 4.64
C GLU A 178 2.10 -22.43 4.86
N GLY A 179 1.00 -22.61 4.18
CA GLY A 179 -0.19 -21.77 4.32
C GLY A 179 -0.63 -21.15 3.01
N THR A 180 -1.94 -21.11 2.83
CA THR A 180 -2.58 -20.41 1.73
C THR A 180 -2.79 -18.95 2.09
N ARG A 181 -3.09 -18.10 1.09
CA ARG A 181 -3.49 -16.71 1.33
C ARG A 181 -4.71 -16.64 2.26
N ASP A 182 -5.69 -17.52 2.09
CA ASP A 182 -6.92 -17.49 2.88
C ASP A 182 -6.67 -17.85 4.35
N GLU A 183 -5.72 -18.76 4.62
CA GLU A 183 -5.23 -19.02 5.98
C GLU A 183 -4.48 -17.83 6.58
N GLN A 184 -3.66 -17.14 5.78
CA GLN A 184 -3.02 -15.90 6.22
C GLN A 184 -4.07 -14.85 6.59
N VAL A 185 -5.08 -14.63 5.72
CA VAL A 185 -6.18 -13.69 6.00
C VAL A 185 -6.90 -14.05 7.28
N ALA A 186 -7.24 -15.33 7.47
CA ALA A 186 -7.93 -15.78 8.68
C ALA A 186 -7.10 -15.52 9.95
N ARG A 187 -5.82 -15.89 9.96
CA ARG A 187 -4.94 -15.75 11.14
C ARG A 187 -4.58 -14.31 11.44
N PHE A 188 -4.29 -13.49 10.43
CA PHE A 188 -4.06 -12.06 10.63
C PHE A 188 -5.34 -11.36 11.15
N THR A 189 -6.51 -11.78 10.66
CA THR A 189 -7.80 -11.27 11.13
C THR A 189 -8.05 -11.58 12.61
N LEU A 190 -7.71 -12.79 13.08
CA LEU A 190 -7.84 -13.15 14.49
C LEU A 190 -7.08 -12.18 15.40
N MET A 191 -5.82 -11.90 15.10
CA MET A 191 -5.03 -10.94 15.90
C MET A 191 -5.53 -9.50 15.75
N ARG A 192 -5.93 -9.07 14.54
CA ARG A 192 -6.57 -7.76 14.35
C ARG A 192 -7.76 -7.58 15.29
N ASP A 193 -8.64 -8.56 15.33
CA ASP A 193 -9.87 -8.49 16.12
C ASP A 193 -9.56 -8.54 17.63
N ALA A 194 -8.57 -9.36 18.02
CA ALA A 194 -8.09 -9.40 19.40
C ALA A 194 -7.47 -8.06 19.84
N VAL A 195 -6.65 -7.44 19.01
CA VAL A 195 -6.06 -6.11 19.28
C VAL A 195 -7.14 -5.04 19.40
N ARG A 196 -8.09 -5.01 18.46
CA ARG A 196 -9.22 -4.06 18.50
C ARG A 196 -10.10 -4.23 19.74
N ALA A 197 -10.34 -5.47 20.17
CA ALA A 197 -11.12 -5.78 21.36
C ALA A 197 -10.50 -5.25 22.65
N THR A 198 -9.19 -4.98 22.70
CA THR A 198 -8.52 -4.38 23.87
C THR A 198 -8.94 -2.92 24.10
N GLY A 199 -9.48 -2.24 23.08
CA GLY A 199 -9.79 -0.81 23.10
C GLY A 199 -8.56 0.11 23.03
N ARG A 200 -7.33 -0.43 23.01
CA ARG A 200 -6.11 0.37 22.84
C ARG A 200 -5.85 0.63 21.36
N PRO A 201 -5.54 1.88 20.94
CA PRO A 201 -5.22 2.20 19.55
C PRO A 201 -3.80 1.72 19.18
N ILE A 202 -3.66 0.45 18.83
CA ILE A 202 -2.40 -0.19 18.42
C ILE A 202 -2.35 -0.20 16.90
N VAL A 203 -1.29 0.36 16.31
CA VAL A 203 -1.01 0.22 14.88
C VAL A 203 -0.70 -1.24 14.59
N TYR A 204 -1.46 -1.83 13.67
CA TYR A 204 -1.32 -3.23 13.30
C TYR A 204 -0.61 -3.36 11.95
N SER A 205 0.64 -3.77 12.00
CA SER A 205 1.55 -3.96 10.86
C SER A 205 1.77 -5.45 10.62
N ILE A 206 1.48 -5.92 9.41
CA ILE A 206 1.67 -7.33 9.06
C ILE A 206 2.73 -7.53 8.00
N ASN A 207 3.39 -8.68 8.04
CA ASN A 207 4.25 -9.14 6.95
C ASN A 207 3.74 -10.49 6.40
N PRO A 208 3.02 -10.49 5.28
CA PRO A 208 2.51 -11.72 4.67
C PRO A 208 3.51 -12.37 3.69
N ASN A 209 4.77 -11.88 3.61
CA ASN A 209 5.72 -12.31 2.58
C ASN A 209 6.82 -13.25 3.08
N SER A 210 6.87 -13.57 4.38
CA SER A 210 7.97 -14.38 4.91
C SER A 210 7.89 -15.84 4.47
N PHE A 211 9.03 -16.43 4.11
CA PHE A 211 9.33 -17.82 3.79
C PHE A 211 8.66 -18.40 2.53
N HIS A 212 7.36 -18.34 2.37
CA HIS A 212 6.68 -19.13 1.34
C HIS A 212 5.56 -18.39 0.65
N ALA A 213 4.78 -17.68 1.39
CA ALA A 213 3.57 -17.05 0.87
C ALA A 213 3.83 -15.57 0.59
N ILE A 214 4.28 -15.24 -0.63
CA ILE A 214 4.51 -13.86 -1.07
C ILE A 214 3.18 -13.27 -1.54
N THR A 215 2.35 -12.83 -0.60
CA THR A 215 1.01 -12.34 -0.91
C THR A 215 0.84 -10.83 -0.73
N GLY A 216 1.83 -10.14 -0.16
CA GLY A 216 1.76 -8.70 0.13
C GLY A 216 1.53 -7.81 -1.07
N ALA A 217 2.15 -8.14 -2.22
CA ALA A 217 1.96 -7.39 -3.46
C ALA A 217 0.76 -7.87 -4.30
N THR A 218 0.18 -9.03 -3.99
CA THR A 218 -0.85 -9.67 -4.82
C THR A 218 -2.25 -9.66 -4.20
N TYR A 219 -2.37 -9.14 -2.98
CA TYR A 219 -3.63 -9.03 -2.25
C TYR A 219 -3.70 -7.68 -1.55
N ASP A 220 -4.88 -7.06 -1.52
CA ASP A 220 -5.13 -5.83 -0.78
C ASP A 220 -5.40 -6.15 0.70
N TRP A 221 -4.38 -5.95 1.53
CA TRP A 221 -4.44 -6.21 2.97
C TRP A 221 -5.05 -5.07 3.78
N GLY A 222 -5.44 -3.94 3.14
CA GLY A 222 -5.97 -2.76 3.81
C GLY A 222 -7.27 -3.00 4.62
N GLN A 223 -7.98 -4.11 4.36
CA GLN A 223 -9.13 -4.52 5.18
C GLN A 223 -8.70 -5.29 6.45
N VAL A 224 -7.46 -5.75 6.52
CA VAL A 224 -6.94 -6.59 7.61
C VAL A 224 -6.01 -5.81 8.52
N ALA A 225 -5.15 -4.95 7.97
CA ALA A 225 -4.08 -4.28 8.71
C ALA A 225 -4.01 -2.78 8.37
N ASP A 226 -3.39 -2.01 9.26
CA ASP A 226 -3.11 -0.58 9.03
C ASP A 226 -1.93 -0.38 8.07
N LEU A 227 -1.02 -1.35 7.99
CA LEU A 227 0.05 -1.42 6.99
C LEU A 227 0.48 -2.88 6.78
N TRP A 228 0.99 -3.17 5.59
CA TRP A 228 1.45 -4.52 5.25
C TRP A 228 2.68 -4.50 4.37
N ARG A 229 3.60 -5.41 4.63
CA ARG A 229 4.77 -5.64 3.78
C ARG A 229 4.34 -6.08 2.39
N THR A 230 4.83 -5.36 1.40
CA THR A 230 4.59 -5.66 -0.03
C THR A 230 5.69 -6.52 -0.63
N THR A 231 6.86 -6.57 0.02
CA THR A 231 8.08 -7.20 -0.48
C THR A 231 8.67 -8.16 0.54
N GLU A 232 9.54 -9.05 0.06
CA GLU A 232 10.51 -9.75 0.90
C GLU A 232 11.51 -8.77 1.53
N ASP A 233 12.36 -9.29 2.43
CA ASP A 233 13.24 -8.45 3.25
C ASP A 233 14.29 -7.69 2.43
N LEU A 234 14.33 -6.38 2.68
CA LEU A 234 15.28 -5.44 2.11
C LEU A 234 16.61 -5.51 2.87
N LEU A 235 17.70 -5.73 2.13
CA LEU A 235 19.05 -5.55 2.62
C LEU A 235 19.66 -4.22 2.13
N ASP A 236 20.80 -3.85 2.72
CA ASP A 236 21.55 -2.66 2.34
C ASP A 236 22.36 -2.89 1.04
N ILE A 237 21.67 -3.30 0.00
CA ILE A 237 22.16 -3.41 -1.38
C ILE A 237 21.31 -2.55 -2.31
N TRP A 238 21.92 -2.02 -3.37
CA TRP A 238 21.18 -1.17 -4.29
C TRP A 238 20.18 -1.97 -5.12
N GLN A 239 20.66 -3.00 -5.80
CA GLN A 239 19.85 -3.85 -6.66
C GLN A 239 20.51 -5.20 -6.88
N ASN A 240 19.72 -6.24 -7.14
CA ASN A 240 20.15 -7.56 -7.55
C ASN A 240 19.19 -8.12 -8.62
N GLY A 241 19.33 -9.38 -9.02
CA GLY A 241 18.46 -9.99 -10.02
C GLY A 241 17.11 -10.52 -9.51
N ASN A 242 16.78 -10.31 -8.23
CA ASN A 242 15.55 -10.84 -7.63
C ASN A 242 14.33 -9.96 -7.95
N THR A 243 13.18 -10.58 -8.20
CA THR A 243 11.92 -9.87 -8.44
C THR A 243 11.15 -9.58 -7.14
N ASN A 244 10.80 -10.61 -6.37
CA ASN A 244 10.25 -10.48 -5.02
C ASN A 244 10.63 -11.73 -4.23
N SER A 245 11.92 -11.89 -3.98
CA SER A 245 12.50 -12.98 -3.22
C SER A 245 13.72 -12.51 -2.45
N TYR A 246 13.92 -13.08 -1.27
CA TYR A 246 15.05 -12.73 -0.40
C TYR A 246 16.42 -13.12 -1.04
N PRO A 247 17.45 -12.25 -0.95
CA PRO A 247 17.42 -10.89 -0.45
C PRO A 247 16.99 -9.89 -1.53
N MET A 248 16.39 -8.75 -1.12
CA MET A 248 16.04 -7.67 -2.04
C MET A 248 16.93 -6.45 -1.85
N GLY A 249 17.17 -5.73 -2.94
CA GLY A 249 17.79 -4.40 -2.94
C GLY A 249 16.76 -3.28 -3.08
N VAL A 250 17.19 -2.03 -2.85
CA VAL A 250 16.32 -0.84 -2.93
C VAL A 250 15.57 -0.76 -4.26
N GLY A 251 16.29 -0.93 -5.38
CA GLY A 251 15.69 -0.88 -6.72
C GLY A 251 14.65 -1.99 -6.96
N ASN A 252 14.92 -3.22 -6.48
CA ASN A 252 13.98 -4.34 -6.60
C ASN A 252 12.68 -4.07 -5.82
N VAL A 253 12.81 -3.52 -4.61
CA VAL A 253 11.66 -3.17 -3.76
C VAL A 253 10.79 -2.09 -4.40
N VAL A 254 11.42 -1.08 -5.04
CA VAL A 254 10.71 -0.03 -5.78
C VAL A 254 9.87 -0.64 -6.91
N ASP A 255 10.40 -1.62 -7.64
CA ASP A 255 9.66 -2.27 -8.75
C ASP A 255 8.42 -3.00 -8.29
N VAL A 256 8.49 -3.66 -7.13
CA VAL A 256 7.33 -4.35 -6.55
C VAL A 256 6.31 -3.37 -5.98
N ASN A 257 6.76 -2.31 -5.31
CA ASN A 257 5.87 -1.41 -4.56
C ASN A 257 5.25 -0.30 -5.41
N ALA A 258 5.96 0.22 -6.43
CA ALA A 258 5.47 1.34 -7.24
C ALA A 258 4.11 1.07 -7.93
N PRO A 259 3.82 -0.14 -8.47
CA PRO A 259 2.52 -0.44 -9.04
C PRO A 259 1.35 -0.42 -8.04
N LEU A 260 1.65 -0.54 -6.74
CA LEU A 260 0.66 -0.66 -5.67
C LEU A 260 0.19 0.70 -5.10
N ALA A 261 0.67 1.82 -5.66
CA ALA A 261 0.42 3.17 -5.15
C ALA A 261 -1.07 3.47 -4.88
N ALA A 262 -1.99 2.88 -5.67
CA ALA A 262 -3.43 3.08 -5.52
C ALA A 262 -4.03 2.35 -4.31
N GLN A 263 -3.31 1.41 -3.70
CA GLN A 263 -3.74 0.68 -2.51
C GLN A 263 -3.37 1.41 -1.21
N ALA A 264 -2.46 2.39 -1.28
CA ALA A 264 -2.09 3.21 -0.13
C ALA A 264 -3.08 4.35 0.09
N GLY A 265 -3.42 4.59 1.34
CA GLY A 265 -4.31 5.68 1.75
C GLY A 265 -4.35 5.84 3.28
N PRO A 266 -5.05 6.88 3.79
CA PRO A 266 -5.18 7.10 5.22
C PRO A 266 -5.69 5.86 5.95
N GLY A 267 -4.90 5.36 6.90
CA GLY A 267 -5.23 4.18 7.71
C GLY A 267 -4.88 2.84 7.08
N HIS A 268 -4.27 2.80 5.89
CA HIS A 268 -3.80 1.58 5.23
C HIS A 268 -2.63 1.89 4.29
N TRP A 269 -1.45 1.34 4.56
CA TRP A 269 -0.21 1.72 3.87
C TRP A 269 0.54 0.52 3.33
N ASN A 270 1.02 0.65 2.08
CA ASN A 270 2.01 -0.26 1.53
C ASN A 270 3.32 -0.09 2.30
N ASP A 271 3.86 -1.18 2.82
CA ASP A 271 5.15 -1.20 3.52
C ASP A 271 6.21 -1.92 2.68
N PRO A 272 7.09 -1.19 1.99
CA PRO A 272 8.18 -1.76 1.20
C PRO A 272 9.41 -2.10 2.04
N ASP A 273 9.23 -2.34 3.32
CA ASP A 273 10.23 -2.60 4.35
C ASP A 273 10.91 -1.37 4.94
N MET A 274 11.62 -1.61 6.05
CA MET A 274 12.34 -0.62 6.84
C MET A 274 13.43 0.10 6.02
N LEU A 275 13.74 1.31 6.45
CA LEU A 275 14.83 2.08 5.88
C LEU A 275 16.20 1.48 6.23
N VAL A 276 17.00 1.19 5.22
CA VAL A 276 18.42 0.81 5.36
C VAL A 276 19.36 2.01 5.15
N VAL A 277 18.84 3.21 5.31
CA VAL A 277 19.58 4.49 5.23
C VAL A 277 20.72 4.52 6.23
N GLY A 278 21.94 4.79 5.76
CA GLY A 278 23.14 4.85 6.59
C GLY A 278 23.74 3.51 6.98
N ARG A 279 23.24 2.42 6.43
CA ARG A 279 23.88 1.11 6.53
C ARG A 279 25.04 1.01 5.54
N PRO A 280 26.10 0.24 5.86
CA PRO A 280 27.38 0.30 5.13
C PRO A 280 27.31 -0.18 3.67
N GLY A 281 26.30 -0.95 3.28
CA GLY A 281 26.14 -1.44 1.92
C GLY A 281 25.60 -0.40 0.92
N LEU A 282 25.06 0.74 1.39
CA LEU A 282 24.58 1.83 0.55
C LEU A 282 25.50 3.05 0.64
N THR A 283 25.78 3.65 -0.52
CA THR A 283 26.39 4.98 -0.60
C THR A 283 25.44 6.06 -0.04
N LEU A 284 25.98 7.26 0.21
CA LEU A 284 25.16 8.39 0.65
C LEU A 284 24.12 8.81 -0.42
N THR A 285 24.47 8.71 -1.71
CA THR A 285 23.54 8.97 -2.81
C THR A 285 22.39 7.96 -2.81
N GLU A 286 22.69 6.68 -2.70
CA GLU A 286 21.68 5.63 -2.62
C GLU A 286 20.81 5.75 -1.37
N SER A 287 21.40 6.10 -0.23
CA SER A 287 20.66 6.39 1.02
C SER A 287 19.68 7.56 0.84
N ARG A 288 20.07 8.64 0.15
CA ARG A 288 19.18 9.74 -0.22
C ARG A 288 18.08 9.28 -1.16
N SER A 289 18.41 8.52 -2.20
CA SER A 289 17.43 8.01 -3.16
C SER A 289 16.41 7.10 -2.49
N HIS A 290 16.86 6.17 -1.66
CA HIS A 290 16.02 5.30 -0.85
C HIS A 290 15.01 6.11 -0.01
N PHE A 291 15.48 7.09 0.76
CA PHE A 291 14.63 7.92 1.59
C PHE A 291 13.61 8.74 0.77
N ALA A 292 14.05 9.34 -0.35
CA ALA A 292 13.18 10.13 -1.22
C ALA A 292 12.09 9.28 -1.88
N LEU A 293 12.42 8.08 -2.35
CA LEU A 293 11.47 7.16 -2.97
C LEU A 293 10.43 6.66 -1.95
N TRP A 294 10.85 6.28 -0.72
CA TRP A 294 9.90 5.92 0.35
C TRP A 294 8.98 7.09 0.72
N ALA A 295 9.52 8.31 0.79
CA ALA A 295 8.71 9.49 1.05
C ALA A 295 7.68 9.76 -0.06
N LEU A 296 8.08 9.63 -1.32
CA LEU A 296 7.18 9.75 -2.48
C LEU A 296 6.11 8.65 -2.50
N MET A 297 6.48 7.40 -2.25
CA MET A 297 5.54 6.27 -2.24
C MET A 297 4.58 6.27 -1.04
N ALA A 298 4.69 7.22 -0.11
CA ALA A 298 3.95 7.24 1.16
C ALA A 298 4.18 5.96 2.00
N ALA A 299 5.38 5.44 1.96
CA ALA A 299 5.78 4.27 2.74
C ALA A 299 6.01 4.63 4.21
N PRO A 300 5.82 3.70 5.15
CA PRO A 300 6.30 3.87 6.51
C PRO A 300 7.80 4.19 6.54
N LEU A 301 8.21 5.16 7.37
CA LEU A 301 9.62 5.54 7.51
C LEU A 301 10.18 4.97 8.82
N MET A 302 10.42 3.66 8.84
CA MET A 302 10.96 2.93 9.98
C MET A 302 12.48 2.77 9.81
N ALA A 303 13.28 3.55 10.56
CA ALA A 303 14.73 3.46 10.49
C ALA A 303 15.24 2.11 11.03
N GLY A 304 16.11 1.44 10.27
CA GLY A 304 16.72 0.15 10.65
C GLY A 304 18.21 0.25 11.01
N ASN A 305 18.82 1.42 10.88
CA ASN A 305 20.21 1.64 11.26
C ASN A 305 20.38 1.84 12.77
N ASP A 306 21.60 1.70 13.27
CA ASP A 306 21.92 2.05 14.66
C ASP A 306 21.95 3.57 14.83
N ILE A 307 20.81 4.12 15.26
CA ILE A 307 20.63 5.56 15.42
C ILE A 307 21.45 6.17 16.55
N ARG A 308 22.03 5.36 17.44
CA ARG A 308 22.90 5.81 18.54
C ARG A 308 24.24 6.35 18.03
N THR A 309 24.66 5.88 16.85
CA THR A 309 25.99 6.19 16.27
C THR A 309 25.89 6.72 14.83
N MET A 310 24.69 7.11 14.37
CA MET A 310 24.52 7.60 13.01
C MET A 310 25.31 8.88 12.75
N SER A 311 25.84 9.02 11.53
CA SER A 311 26.56 10.22 11.09
C SER A 311 25.62 11.43 10.95
N ALA A 312 26.21 12.64 10.92
CA ALA A 312 25.48 13.88 10.69
C ALA A 312 24.73 13.85 9.34
N ASP A 313 25.32 13.28 8.28
CA ASP A 313 24.71 13.15 6.97
C ASP A 313 23.49 12.22 7.00
N VAL A 314 23.59 11.06 7.66
CA VAL A 314 22.47 10.12 7.85
C VAL A 314 21.34 10.79 8.64
N SER A 315 21.69 11.48 9.73
CA SER A 315 20.73 12.24 10.53
C SER A 315 20.03 13.34 9.70
N ALA A 316 20.76 14.04 8.82
CA ALA A 316 20.19 15.04 7.93
C ALA A 316 19.24 14.45 6.88
N ILE A 317 19.51 13.23 6.37
CA ILE A 317 18.61 12.52 5.47
C ILE A 317 17.31 12.17 6.20
N LEU A 318 17.41 11.46 7.32
CA LEU A 318 16.24 10.96 8.07
C LEU A 318 15.35 12.11 8.60
N ARG A 319 15.91 13.27 8.88
CA ARG A 319 15.20 14.44 9.39
C ARG A 319 14.92 15.51 8.34
N ASN A 320 15.06 15.23 7.04
CA ASN A 320 14.74 16.22 6.01
C ASN A 320 13.28 16.67 6.10
N PRO A 321 13.00 17.92 6.52
CA PRO A 321 11.63 18.34 6.83
C PRO A 321 10.73 18.40 5.59
N ARG A 322 11.28 18.64 4.40
CA ARG A 322 10.52 18.74 3.16
C ARG A 322 10.09 17.37 2.64
N LEU A 323 10.96 16.37 2.69
CA LEU A 323 10.61 14.99 2.34
C LEU A 323 9.68 14.36 3.38
N LEU A 324 9.87 14.65 4.65
CA LEU A 324 8.93 14.24 5.71
C LEU A 324 7.54 14.85 5.48
N ALA A 325 7.46 16.14 5.12
CA ALA A 325 6.19 16.79 4.78
C ALA A 325 5.50 16.14 3.55
N VAL A 326 6.27 15.70 2.56
CA VAL A 326 5.74 14.93 1.41
C VAL A 326 5.21 13.57 1.85
N ASN A 327 5.94 12.85 2.70
CA ASN A 327 5.51 11.55 3.22
C ASN A 327 4.23 11.66 4.07
N GLN A 328 4.17 12.66 4.93
CA GLN A 328 3.10 12.88 5.91
C GLN A 328 1.95 13.74 5.40
N ASP A 329 1.90 14.03 4.09
CA ASP A 329 0.84 14.85 3.49
C ASP A 329 -0.56 14.24 3.73
N SER A 330 -1.50 15.08 4.15
CA SER A 330 -2.84 14.68 4.61
C SER A 330 -3.75 14.11 3.51
N LEU A 331 -3.41 14.31 2.22
CA LEU A 331 -4.11 13.63 1.13
C LEU A 331 -3.93 12.11 1.21
N GLY A 332 -2.80 11.64 1.79
CA GLY A 332 -2.50 10.24 1.96
C GLY A 332 -2.29 9.45 0.66
N ALA A 333 -2.13 10.13 -0.47
CA ALA A 333 -1.94 9.46 -1.76
C ALA A 333 -0.54 8.83 -1.85
N GLY A 334 -0.45 7.59 -2.31
CA GLY A 334 0.81 6.99 -2.75
C GLY A 334 1.33 7.67 -4.03
N GLY A 335 2.62 7.97 -4.08
CA GLY A 335 3.27 8.46 -5.30
C GLY A 335 3.34 7.37 -6.36
N ARG A 336 3.06 7.73 -7.60
CA ARG A 336 2.99 6.81 -8.73
C ARG A 336 4.23 6.97 -9.61
N ARG A 337 4.75 5.88 -10.13
CA ARG A 337 5.67 5.91 -11.25
C ARG A 337 4.87 6.28 -12.49
N VAL A 338 5.09 7.49 -13.03
CA VAL A 338 4.35 8.04 -14.18
C VAL A 338 5.09 7.88 -15.50
N ARG A 339 6.37 7.52 -15.44
CA ARG A 339 7.21 7.14 -16.58
C ARG A 339 8.28 6.16 -16.14
N ASP A 340 8.55 5.18 -16.99
CA ASP A 340 9.56 4.16 -16.85
C ASP A 340 10.20 3.92 -18.22
N ASP A 341 11.43 4.39 -18.39
CA ASP A 341 12.25 4.19 -19.61
C ASP A 341 13.46 3.27 -19.30
N GLY A 342 13.29 2.31 -18.39
CA GLY A 342 14.34 1.42 -17.93
C GLY A 342 15.21 2.07 -16.84
N ASP A 343 16.36 2.60 -17.20
CA ASP A 343 17.26 3.25 -16.23
C ASP A 343 16.75 4.60 -15.72
N VAL A 344 15.76 5.18 -16.37
CA VAL A 344 15.22 6.51 -16.07
C VAL A 344 13.74 6.44 -15.74
N GLU A 345 13.37 6.88 -14.56
CA GLU A 345 12.00 6.85 -14.07
C GLU A 345 11.53 8.21 -13.55
N VAL A 346 10.22 8.45 -13.59
CA VAL A 346 9.60 9.64 -13.03
C VAL A 346 8.49 9.23 -12.08
N PHE A 347 8.57 9.71 -10.84
CA PHE A 347 7.53 9.56 -9.83
C PHE A 347 6.77 10.87 -9.64
N ALA A 348 5.48 10.79 -9.40
CA ALA A 348 4.62 11.93 -9.08
C ALA A 348 3.66 11.57 -7.93
N LYS A 349 3.65 12.42 -6.88
CA LYS A 349 2.76 12.29 -5.73
C LYS A 349 1.94 13.58 -5.61
N PRO A 350 0.61 13.51 -5.80
CA PRO A 350 -0.25 14.67 -5.52
C PRO A 350 -0.25 14.97 -4.03
N LEU A 351 -0.34 16.24 -3.69
CA LEU A 351 -0.36 16.74 -2.31
C LEU A 351 -1.68 17.47 -2.03
N SER A 352 -2.03 17.57 -0.77
CA SER A 352 -3.32 18.11 -0.29
C SER A 352 -3.57 19.57 -0.66
N ASP A 353 -2.51 20.35 -0.89
CA ASP A 353 -2.59 21.74 -1.31
C ASP A 353 -2.66 21.95 -2.84
N GLY A 354 -2.80 20.86 -3.60
CA GLY A 354 -2.82 20.87 -5.06
C GLY A 354 -1.45 20.90 -5.73
N SER A 355 -0.36 20.98 -4.98
CA SER A 355 1.00 20.79 -5.51
C SER A 355 1.29 19.32 -5.77
N VAL A 356 2.40 19.04 -6.47
CA VAL A 356 2.86 17.67 -6.76
C VAL A 356 4.32 17.52 -6.34
N ALA A 357 4.64 16.48 -5.57
CA ALA A 357 6.01 16.07 -5.36
C ALA A 357 6.47 15.16 -6.51
N VAL A 358 7.62 15.48 -7.10
CA VAL A 358 8.17 14.82 -8.28
C VAL A 358 9.54 14.26 -7.96
N GLY A 359 9.77 12.99 -8.28
CA GLY A 359 11.08 12.33 -8.26
C GLY A 359 11.56 12.02 -9.67
N LEU A 360 12.69 12.57 -10.06
CA LEU A 360 13.42 12.17 -11.27
C LEU A 360 14.48 11.16 -10.83
N PHE A 361 14.28 9.90 -11.16
CA PHE A 361 15.07 8.79 -10.64
C PHE A 361 15.95 8.20 -11.72
N ASN A 362 17.24 8.07 -11.44
CA ASN A 362 18.25 7.44 -12.27
C ASN A 362 18.70 6.12 -11.64
N ARG A 363 18.33 4.99 -12.21
CA ARG A 363 18.81 3.65 -11.81
C ARG A 363 20.17 3.31 -12.36
N GLY A 364 20.52 3.94 -13.49
CA GLY A 364 21.72 3.63 -14.27
C GLY A 364 23.02 3.95 -13.56
N GLY A 365 24.11 3.34 -13.98
CA GLY A 365 25.45 3.47 -13.39
C GLY A 365 26.19 4.76 -13.79
N GLY A 366 25.60 5.64 -14.58
CA GLY A 366 26.17 6.93 -15.00
C GLY A 366 25.21 8.09 -14.71
N THR A 367 25.70 9.33 -14.79
CA THR A 367 24.85 10.53 -14.68
C THR A 367 23.92 10.63 -15.89
N ALA A 368 22.63 10.88 -15.64
CA ALA A 368 21.61 11.07 -16.68
C ALA A 368 20.91 12.43 -16.55
N THR A 369 20.60 13.07 -17.68
CA THR A 369 19.68 14.21 -17.71
C THR A 369 18.26 13.68 -17.85
N ILE A 370 17.44 13.91 -16.84
CA ILE A 370 16.05 13.44 -16.78
C ILE A 370 15.11 14.64 -16.85
N SER A 371 14.11 14.54 -17.72
CA SER A 371 13.10 15.58 -17.89
C SER A 371 11.71 15.00 -17.79
N ALA A 372 10.77 15.75 -17.19
CA ALA A 372 9.35 15.47 -17.23
C ALA A 372 8.57 16.75 -17.52
N THR A 373 7.39 16.63 -18.13
CA THR A 373 6.49 17.78 -18.29
C THR A 373 5.52 17.91 -17.12
N ALA A 374 5.04 19.13 -16.86
CA ALA A 374 4.00 19.36 -15.84
C ALA A 374 2.76 18.46 -16.08
N ALA A 375 2.37 18.27 -17.33
CA ALA A 375 1.24 17.40 -17.68
C ALA A 375 1.49 15.92 -17.32
N GLN A 376 2.71 15.41 -17.53
CA GLN A 376 3.07 14.02 -17.16
C GLN A 376 2.95 13.79 -15.65
N VAL A 377 3.26 14.82 -14.85
CA VAL A 377 3.16 14.74 -13.38
C VAL A 377 1.79 15.18 -12.84
N GLY A 378 0.81 15.43 -13.71
CA GLY A 378 -0.57 15.71 -13.32
C GLY A 378 -0.91 17.19 -13.07
N LEU A 379 -0.17 18.11 -13.68
CA LEU A 379 -0.41 19.55 -13.57
C LEU A 379 -0.67 20.18 -14.95
N SER A 380 -1.60 21.15 -15.01
CA SER A 380 -1.81 22.04 -16.14
C SER A 380 -1.49 23.48 -15.78
N GLY A 381 -1.10 24.29 -16.78
CA GLY A 381 -0.72 25.68 -16.59
C GLY A 381 0.50 26.04 -17.44
N GLY A 382 0.96 27.29 -17.32
CA GLY A 382 2.09 27.81 -18.07
C GLY A 382 3.23 28.39 -17.23
N SER A 383 3.08 28.37 -15.90
CA SER A 383 4.11 28.87 -14.97
C SER A 383 4.09 28.05 -13.69
N PHE A 384 5.23 27.49 -13.34
CA PHE A 384 5.38 26.63 -12.17
C PHE A 384 6.63 27.03 -11.38
N THR A 385 6.56 26.85 -10.05
CA THR A 385 7.71 26.97 -9.16
C THR A 385 8.16 25.56 -8.75
N LEU A 386 9.45 25.28 -8.93
CA LEU A 386 10.11 24.06 -8.46
C LEU A 386 10.85 24.37 -7.17
N THR A 387 10.53 23.68 -6.09
CA THR A 387 11.31 23.72 -4.84
C THR A 387 12.07 22.39 -4.73
N ASP A 388 13.40 22.44 -4.75
CA ASP A 388 14.24 21.29 -4.49
C ASP A 388 14.02 20.78 -3.07
N LEU A 389 13.63 19.53 -2.91
CA LEU A 389 13.27 18.95 -1.61
C LEU A 389 14.50 18.65 -0.72
N TRP A 390 15.69 18.62 -1.31
CA TRP A 390 16.93 18.44 -0.53
C TRP A 390 17.47 19.77 -0.03
N THR A 391 17.57 20.76 -0.88
CA THR A 391 18.22 22.05 -0.56
C THR A 391 17.22 23.12 -0.13
N GLY A 392 15.97 23.06 -0.61
CA GLY A 392 14.97 24.12 -0.44
C GLY A 392 15.12 25.27 -1.42
N THR A 393 16.07 25.19 -2.36
CA THR A 393 16.20 26.21 -3.41
C THR A 393 15.01 26.18 -4.36
N THR A 394 14.63 27.36 -4.89
CA THR A 394 13.50 27.51 -5.80
C THR A 394 13.97 27.96 -7.17
N SER A 395 13.25 27.51 -8.20
CA SER A 395 13.40 27.96 -9.59
C SER A 395 12.04 27.99 -10.27
N SER A 396 11.95 28.68 -11.42
CA SER A 396 10.71 28.75 -12.20
C SER A 396 10.85 27.98 -13.51
N THR A 397 9.73 27.42 -13.99
CA THR A 397 9.66 26.75 -15.30
C THR A 397 8.31 27.00 -15.98
N ALA A 398 8.31 26.99 -17.31
CA ALA A 398 7.07 27.02 -18.11
C ALA A 398 6.42 25.63 -18.27
N GLY A 399 6.89 24.62 -17.53
CA GLY A 399 6.30 23.27 -17.51
C GLY A 399 7.28 22.13 -17.76
N GLN A 400 8.57 22.44 -17.97
CA GLN A 400 9.62 21.42 -18.09
C GLN A 400 10.35 21.28 -16.75
N ILE A 401 10.34 20.09 -16.19
CA ILE A 401 11.06 19.75 -14.96
C ILE A 401 12.27 18.92 -15.38
N THR A 402 13.47 19.47 -15.21
CA THR A 402 14.71 18.82 -15.70
C THR A 402 15.80 18.86 -14.64
N ALA A 403 16.52 17.78 -14.48
CA ALA A 403 17.72 17.69 -13.64
C ALA A 403 18.79 16.79 -14.25
N SER A 404 20.05 17.11 -13.93
CA SER A 404 21.17 16.18 -14.07
C SER A 404 21.22 15.34 -12.79
N VAL A 405 20.99 14.03 -12.93
CA VAL A 405 20.85 13.10 -11.81
C VAL A 405 22.00 12.12 -11.81
N PRO A 406 22.80 12.04 -10.73
CA PRO A 406 23.93 11.11 -10.69
C PRO A 406 23.44 9.65 -10.73
N ALA A 407 24.38 8.73 -10.95
CA ALA A 407 24.11 7.30 -10.85
C ALA A 407 23.41 6.97 -9.51
N HIS A 408 22.36 6.15 -9.58
CA HIS A 408 21.51 5.74 -8.47
C HIS A 408 20.86 6.92 -7.70
N GLY A 409 20.78 8.10 -8.32
CA GLY A 409 20.30 9.34 -7.72
C GLY A 409 18.80 9.57 -7.91
N VAL A 410 18.21 10.38 -7.03
CA VAL A 410 16.89 10.98 -7.18
C VAL A 410 16.99 12.50 -7.00
N ALA A 411 16.63 13.26 -8.04
CA ALA A 411 16.33 14.68 -7.89
C ALA A 411 14.84 14.82 -7.52
N ALA A 412 14.57 15.42 -6.37
CA ALA A 412 13.23 15.51 -5.81
C ALA A 412 12.75 16.96 -5.71
N TYR A 413 11.59 17.25 -6.28
CA TYR A 413 11.01 18.59 -6.33
C TYR A 413 9.58 18.61 -5.81
N ARG A 414 9.18 19.71 -5.17
CA ARG A 414 7.79 20.12 -5.04
C ARG A 414 7.45 21.11 -6.14
N VAL A 415 6.42 20.83 -6.91
CA VAL A 415 5.96 21.64 -8.05
C VAL A 415 4.65 22.32 -7.66
N THR A 416 4.66 23.67 -7.66
CA THR A 416 3.50 24.53 -7.34
C THR A 416 3.17 25.44 -8.52
N GLY A 417 2.02 26.13 -8.48
CA GLY A 417 1.62 27.14 -9.48
C GLY A 417 0.83 26.57 -10.66
N GLY A 418 0.52 25.27 -10.65
CA GLY A 418 -0.36 24.64 -11.66
C GLY A 418 -1.74 24.31 -11.11
N THR A 419 -2.66 23.95 -12.01
CA THR A 419 -3.94 23.36 -11.65
C THR A 419 -3.81 21.82 -11.75
N PRO A 420 -4.16 21.07 -10.70
CA PRO A 420 -4.12 19.61 -10.74
C PRO A 420 -4.98 19.06 -11.89
N LEU A 421 -4.41 18.18 -12.69
CA LEU A 421 -5.14 17.34 -13.62
C LEU A 421 -5.74 16.19 -12.80
N ALA A 422 -6.92 16.43 -12.24
CA ALA A 422 -7.56 15.48 -11.33
C ALA A 422 -7.81 14.15 -12.04
N GLY A 423 -7.11 13.10 -11.63
CA GLY A 423 -7.42 11.72 -12.00
C GLY A 423 -8.40 11.12 -10.99
N THR A 424 -9.46 10.48 -11.45
CA THR A 424 -10.35 9.68 -10.59
C THR A 424 -9.95 8.22 -10.70
N THR A 425 -9.56 7.62 -9.58
CA THR A 425 -9.29 6.18 -9.50
C THR A 425 -10.55 5.44 -9.11
N SER A 426 -10.93 4.43 -9.89
CA SER A 426 -12.09 3.57 -9.65
C SER A 426 -11.93 2.25 -10.39
N ARG A 427 -12.76 1.27 -10.04
CA ARG A 427 -12.98 0.13 -10.94
C ARG A 427 -13.85 0.57 -12.11
N LEU A 428 -13.64 -0.03 -13.26
CA LEU A 428 -14.51 0.12 -14.43
C LEU A 428 -15.28 -1.20 -14.57
N ARG A 429 -16.56 -1.18 -14.21
CA ARG A 429 -17.44 -2.36 -14.25
C ARG A 429 -18.28 -2.34 -15.54
N GLY A 430 -18.19 -3.42 -16.32
CA GLY A 430 -19.00 -3.60 -17.52
C GLY A 430 -20.45 -3.95 -17.19
N ASP A 431 -21.40 -3.21 -17.76
CA ASP A 431 -22.85 -3.42 -17.54
C ASP A 431 -23.31 -4.80 -17.97
N GLY A 432 -22.84 -5.27 -19.13
CA GLY A 432 -23.25 -6.55 -19.70
C GLY A 432 -22.68 -7.75 -18.95
N SER A 433 -21.43 -7.66 -18.50
CA SER A 433 -20.77 -8.77 -17.81
C SER A 433 -20.97 -8.74 -16.29
N GLY A 434 -21.23 -7.57 -15.71
CA GLY A 434 -21.21 -7.35 -14.27
C GLY A 434 -19.82 -7.46 -13.65
N ARG A 435 -18.74 -7.59 -14.46
CA ARG A 435 -17.34 -7.78 -14.06
C ARG A 435 -16.54 -6.52 -14.25
N CYS A 436 -15.37 -6.47 -13.65
CA CYS A 436 -14.46 -5.33 -13.70
C CYS A 436 -13.42 -5.49 -14.81
N LEU A 437 -13.04 -4.36 -15.43
CA LEU A 437 -11.90 -4.29 -16.33
C LEU A 437 -10.65 -4.64 -15.55
N ASP A 438 -9.90 -5.61 -16.05
CA ASP A 438 -8.82 -6.29 -15.37
C ASP A 438 -7.59 -6.41 -16.27
N VAL A 439 -6.40 -6.38 -15.69
CA VAL A 439 -5.17 -6.72 -16.42
C VAL A 439 -4.82 -8.18 -16.14
N ASP A 440 -4.71 -8.96 -17.20
CA ASP A 440 -4.48 -10.40 -17.13
C ASP A 440 -3.33 -10.78 -16.19
N ASN A 441 -3.62 -11.71 -15.26
CA ASN A 441 -2.68 -12.22 -14.26
C ASN A 441 -1.97 -11.14 -13.42
N SER A 442 -2.56 -9.94 -13.29
CA SER A 442 -1.94 -8.79 -12.62
C SER A 442 -0.54 -8.42 -13.17
N SER A 443 -0.25 -8.79 -14.41
CA SER A 443 1.04 -8.55 -15.05
C SER A 443 1.23 -7.05 -15.34
N THR A 444 2.39 -6.50 -15.01
CA THR A 444 2.77 -5.11 -15.34
C THR A 444 3.52 -5.00 -16.67
N SER A 445 3.71 -6.12 -17.38
CA SER A 445 4.43 -6.16 -18.64
C SER A 445 3.68 -5.46 -19.75
N ALA A 446 4.39 -4.68 -20.60
CA ALA A 446 3.82 -4.06 -21.79
C ALA A 446 3.22 -5.13 -22.73
N GLY A 447 2.05 -4.86 -23.29
CA GLY A 447 1.35 -5.79 -24.17
C GLY A 447 0.47 -6.83 -23.45
N THR A 448 0.41 -6.80 -22.13
CA THR A 448 -0.54 -7.63 -21.36
C THR A 448 -1.97 -7.25 -21.71
N GLY A 449 -2.82 -8.25 -21.98
CA GLY A 449 -4.21 -8.04 -22.40
C GLY A 449 -5.09 -7.47 -21.29
N ALA A 450 -6.01 -6.60 -21.67
CA ALA A 450 -7.15 -6.24 -20.84
C ALA A 450 -8.30 -7.24 -21.04
N LEU A 451 -8.96 -7.61 -19.95
CA LEU A 451 -10.06 -8.58 -19.94
C LEU A 451 -11.09 -8.18 -18.87
N VAL A 452 -12.15 -8.94 -18.73
CA VAL A 452 -13.08 -8.79 -17.60
C VAL A 452 -12.91 -9.96 -16.63
N TRP A 453 -12.94 -9.62 -15.32
CA TRP A 453 -12.82 -10.59 -14.23
C TRP A 453 -13.73 -10.22 -13.06
N ASP A 454 -13.98 -11.15 -12.14
CA ASP A 454 -14.71 -10.86 -10.90
C ASP A 454 -14.09 -9.65 -10.21
N CYS A 455 -14.93 -8.70 -9.78
CA CYS A 455 -14.45 -7.48 -9.16
C CYS A 455 -13.77 -7.79 -7.80
N HIS A 456 -12.53 -7.31 -7.65
CA HIS A 456 -11.74 -7.41 -6.42
C HIS A 456 -10.93 -6.12 -6.19
N THR A 457 -10.20 -6.03 -5.10
CA THR A 457 -9.53 -4.80 -4.67
C THR A 457 -8.09 -4.64 -5.16
N ALA A 458 -7.52 -5.65 -5.82
CA ALA A 458 -6.15 -5.63 -6.29
C ALA A 458 -5.87 -4.53 -7.35
N ALA A 459 -4.62 -4.11 -7.46
CA ALA A 459 -4.17 -2.96 -8.26
C ALA A 459 -4.46 -3.09 -9.76
N ASN A 460 -4.56 -4.31 -10.30
CA ASN A 460 -4.84 -4.58 -11.71
C ASN A 460 -6.28 -4.26 -12.16
N GLN A 461 -7.17 -3.88 -11.22
CA GLN A 461 -8.51 -3.37 -11.49
C GLN A 461 -8.71 -1.90 -11.08
N LEU A 462 -7.67 -1.25 -10.55
CA LEU A 462 -7.73 0.14 -10.12
C LEU A 462 -7.25 1.07 -11.24
N TRP A 463 -8.23 1.61 -11.99
CA TRP A 463 -7.99 2.45 -13.15
C TRP A 463 -8.14 3.93 -12.79
N THR A 464 -7.14 4.74 -13.12
CA THR A 464 -7.19 6.19 -12.94
C THR A 464 -7.47 6.86 -14.27
N THR A 465 -8.58 7.60 -14.36
CA THR A 465 -8.89 8.41 -15.55
C THR A 465 -8.32 9.80 -15.40
N TRP A 466 -7.54 10.27 -16.39
CA TRP A 466 -6.88 11.56 -16.37
C TRP A 466 -7.59 12.56 -17.29
N ALA A 467 -7.52 13.86 -16.97
CA ALA A 467 -8.12 14.92 -17.77
C ALA A 467 -7.56 14.95 -19.22
N GLY A 468 -6.37 14.44 -19.45
CA GLY A 468 -5.77 14.24 -20.78
C GLY A 468 -6.34 13.06 -21.57
N GLY A 469 -7.36 12.35 -21.07
CA GLY A 469 -8.00 11.22 -21.72
C GLY A 469 -7.31 9.88 -21.51
N GLU A 470 -6.24 9.81 -20.75
CA GLU A 470 -5.58 8.54 -20.42
C GLU A 470 -6.39 7.78 -19.36
N ILE A 471 -6.44 6.48 -19.49
CA ILE A 471 -6.92 5.56 -18.45
C ILE A 471 -5.72 4.73 -18.03
N ARG A 472 -5.22 4.97 -16.82
CA ARG A 472 -3.97 4.38 -16.31
C ARG A 472 -4.22 3.33 -15.24
N VAL A 473 -3.38 2.29 -15.25
CA VAL A 473 -3.27 1.25 -14.21
C VAL A 473 -1.81 1.15 -13.76
N PHE A 474 -1.55 0.68 -12.56
CA PHE A 474 -0.20 0.58 -11.96
C PHE A 474 0.60 1.90 -11.95
N GLY A 475 -0.01 3.01 -12.31
CA GLY A 475 0.59 4.35 -12.34
C GLY A 475 1.18 4.74 -13.69
N ASP A 476 1.99 3.90 -14.31
CA ASP A 476 2.74 4.16 -15.54
C ASP A 476 2.20 3.47 -16.80
N LYS A 477 1.27 2.54 -16.66
CA LYS A 477 0.66 1.84 -17.81
C LYS A 477 -0.66 2.48 -18.20
N CYS A 478 -0.83 2.74 -19.49
CA CYS A 478 -2.05 3.23 -20.08
C CYS A 478 -2.83 2.10 -20.77
N LEU A 479 -4.15 2.15 -20.68
CA LEU A 479 -5.02 1.37 -21.54
C LEU A 479 -4.74 1.75 -23.00
N ASP A 480 -4.43 0.78 -23.85
CA ASP A 480 -3.80 0.98 -25.16
C ASP A 480 -4.48 0.16 -26.23
N ALA A 481 -4.87 0.80 -27.34
CA ALA A 481 -5.25 0.08 -28.55
C ALA A 481 -3.98 -0.46 -29.21
N HIS A 482 -3.74 -1.76 -29.10
CA HIS A 482 -2.48 -2.42 -29.43
C HIS A 482 -1.99 -2.08 -30.84
N ASN A 483 -0.69 -1.75 -30.94
CA ASN A 483 -0.05 -1.34 -32.20
C ASN A 483 -0.75 -0.17 -32.90
N GLN A 484 -1.38 0.74 -32.14
CA GLN A 484 -2.15 1.87 -32.69
C GLN A 484 -3.28 1.43 -33.64
N GLY A 485 -3.83 0.24 -33.43
CA GLY A 485 -4.88 -0.32 -34.27
C GLY A 485 -6.16 0.51 -34.21
N THR A 486 -6.77 0.72 -35.38
CA THR A 486 -7.99 1.53 -35.56
C THR A 486 -9.15 0.74 -36.12
N THR A 487 -9.05 -0.59 -36.17
CA THR A 487 -10.09 -1.48 -36.73
C THR A 487 -10.80 -2.23 -35.61
N ALA A 488 -12.07 -2.59 -35.85
CA ALA A 488 -12.81 -3.48 -34.97
C ALA A 488 -12.08 -4.82 -34.80
N GLY A 489 -12.03 -5.32 -33.57
CA GLY A 489 -11.24 -6.49 -33.19
C GLY A 489 -9.81 -6.19 -32.74
N THR A 490 -9.34 -4.93 -32.81
CA THR A 490 -8.06 -4.56 -32.22
C THR A 490 -8.05 -4.90 -30.73
N ARG A 491 -7.02 -5.64 -30.29
CA ARG A 491 -6.83 -5.97 -28.88
C ARG A 491 -6.59 -4.70 -28.06
N VAL A 492 -7.13 -4.68 -26.86
CA VAL A 492 -6.80 -3.66 -25.87
C VAL A 492 -5.84 -4.28 -24.87
N VAL A 493 -4.76 -3.59 -24.60
CA VAL A 493 -3.63 -4.03 -23.75
C VAL A 493 -3.25 -2.91 -22.79
N ILE A 494 -2.31 -3.17 -21.89
CA ILE A 494 -1.60 -2.11 -21.19
C ILE A 494 -0.25 -1.87 -21.86
N TRP A 495 0.16 -0.60 -21.93
CA TRP A 495 1.44 -0.18 -22.47
C TRP A 495 2.00 1.02 -21.70
N PRO A 496 3.34 1.23 -21.60
CA PRO A 496 3.88 2.46 -21.03
C PRO A 496 3.20 3.70 -21.63
N CYS A 497 2.78 4.63 -20.77
CA CYS A 497 2.08 5.84 -21.21
C CYS A 497 3.01 6.71 -22.07
N ASN A 498 2.60 6.96 -23.32
CA ASN A 498 3.39 7.72 -24.30
C ASN A 498 2.65 8.94 -24.88
N GLY A 499 1.40 9.17 -24.44
CA GLY A 499 0.58 10.31 -24.84
C GLY A 499 -0.05 10.22 -26.23
N GLN A 500 0.12 9.12 -26.97
CA GLN A 500 -0.43 8.93 -28.31
C GLN A 500 -1.94 8.72 -28.30
N ALA A 501 -2.60 8.93 -29.44
CA ALA A 501 -4.06 8.90 -29.57
C ALA A 501 -4.68 7.52 -29.25
N ASN A 502 -3.95 6.43 -29.50
CA ASN A 502 -4.37 5.07 -29.15
C ASN A 502 -4.45 4.79 -27.64
N GLN A 503 -3.88 5.68 -26.82
CA GLN A 503 -3.96 5.66 -25.34
C GLN A 503 -4.91 6.72 -24.78
N LYS A 504 -5.63 7.42 -25.65
CA LYS A 504 -6.62 8.45 -25.25
C LYS A 504 -8.03 7.92 -25.38
N TRP A 505 -8.83 8.17 -24.36
CA TRP A 505 -10.19 7.64 -24.25
C TRP A 505 -11.13 8.73 -23.76
N THR A 506 -12.34 8.71 -24.27
CA THR A 506 -13.43 9.58 -23.83
C THR A 506 -14.47 8.73 -23.11
N LEU A 507 -14.81 9.11 -21.88
CA LEU A 507 -15.87 8.49 -21.09
C LEU A 507 -17.18 9.26 -21.37
N GLY A 508 -18.08 8.64 -22.10
CA GLY A 508 -19.40 9.21 -22.39
C GLY A 508 -20.37 9.11 -21.21
N ALA A 509 -21.30 10.05 -21.11
CA ALA A 509 -22.33 10.04 -20.06
C ALA A 509 -23.25 8.78 -20.12
N ASN A 510 -23.29 8.10 -21.27
CA ASN A 510 -24.01 6.84 -21.49
C ASN A 510 -23.21 5.59 -21.07
N GLY A 511 -22.04 5.77 -20.46
CA GLY A 511 -21.13 4.70 -20.04
C GLY A 511 -20.22 4.16 -21.14
N ALA A 512 -20.30 4.64 -22.38
CA ALA A 512 -19.37 4.24 -23.42
C ALA A 512 -17.96 4.80 -23.16
N ILE A 513 -16.93 3.98 -23.36
CA ILE A 513 -15.53 4.40 -23.35
C ILE A 513 -15.04 4.31 -24.78
N THR A 514 -14.75 5.45 -25.39
CA THR A 514 -14.40 5.55 -26.82
C THR A 514 -12.93 5.92 -26.98
N ASN A 515 -12.18 5.15 -27.77
CA ASN A 515 -10.79 5.45 -28.09
C ASN A 515 -10.70 6.65 -29.04
N THR A 516 -9.91 7.67 -28.70
CA THR A 516 -9.81 8.91 -29.45
C THR A 516 -9.12 8.72 -30.82
N GLY A 517 -8.19 7.79 -30.92
CA GLY A 517 -7.44 7.52 -32.16
C GLY A 517 -8.26 6.81 -33.24
N SER A 518 -9.20 5.95 -32.81
CA SER A 518 -9.99 5.14 -33.75
C SER A 518 -11.47 5.51 -33.82
N GLY A 519 -12.01 6.19 -32.80
CA GLY A 519 -13.46 6.42 -32.64
C GLY A 519 -14.25 5.17 -32.24
N LEU A 520 -13.59 4.04 -31.98
CA LEU A 520 -14.21 2.78 -31.61
C LEU A 520 -14.40 2.68 -30.08
N CYS A 521 -15.37 1.87 -29.66
CA CYS A 521 -15.71 1.65 -28.26
C CYS A 521 -14.92 0.49 -27.64
N LEU A 522 -14.62 0.64 -26.35
CA LEU A 522 -14.12 -0.43 -25.50
C LEU A 522 -15.21 -1.47 -25.29
N ASP A 523 -14.98 -2.67 -25.79
CA ASP A 523 -15.97 -3.73 -25.97
C ASP A 523 -15.54 -5.03 -25.29
N VAL A 524 -16.46 -5.64 -24.53
CA VAL A 524 -16.26 -7.01 -24.05
C VAL A 524 -16.58 -7.98 -25.20
N SER A 525 -15.56 -8.68 -25.67
CA SER A 525 -15.63 -9.55 -26.86
C SER A 525 -16.82 -10.51 -26.83
N GLY A 526 -17.59 -10.49 -27.92
CA GLY A 526 -18.75 -11.36 -28.06
C GLY A 526 -19.83 -11.20 -26.98
N ALA A 527 -19.86 -10.06 -26.28
CA ALA A 527 -20.71 -9.83 -25.11
C ALA A 527 -20.57 -10.92 -24.03
N GLY A 528 -19.36 -11.51 -23.91
CA GLY A 528 -19.07 -12.58 -22.97
C GLY A 528 -19.18 -12.11 -21.51
N THR A 529 -19.62 -13.00 -20.63
CA THR A 529 -19.81 -12.72 -19.20
C THR A 529 -18.89 -13.56 -18.31
N ALA A 530 -18.02 -14.38 -18.88
CA ALA A 530 -17.09 -15.24 -18.12
C ALA A 530 -15.81 -14.47 -17.74
N ASN A 531 -15.19 -14.87 -16.62
CA ASN A 531 -13.83 -14.45 -16.28
C ASN A 531 -12.87 -14.77 -17.42
N GLY A 532 -11.94 -13.85 -17.71
CA GLY A 532 -10.98 -14.00 -18.80
C GLY A 532 -11.51 -13.60 -20.19
N THR A 533 -12.78 -13.11 -20.31
CA THR A 533 -13.26 -12.61 -21.59
C THR A 533 -12.45 -11.36 -21.98
N ALA A 534 -11.83 -11.40 -23.15
CA ALA A 534 -10.98 -10.32 -23.64
C ALA A 534 -11.78 -9.04 -23.91
N VAL A 535 -11.11 -7.91 -23.70
CA VAL A 535 -11.61 -6.59 -24.09
C VAL A 535 -10.88 -6.13 -25.35
N LEU A 536 -11.63 -5.54 -26.29
CA LEU A 536 -11.11 -5.10 -27.58
C LEU A 536 -11.82 -3.83 -28.07
N LEU A 537 -11.36 -3.26 -29.16
CA LEU A 537 -12.06 -2.19 -29.86
C LEU A 537 -13.15 -2.77 -30.74
N TRP A 538 -14.33 -2.16 -30.71
CA TRP A 538 -15.43 -2.51 -31.63
C TRP A 538 -16.22 -1.28 -32.03
N THR A 539 -16.96 -1.38 -33.16
CA THR A 539 -17.88 -0.33 -33.57
C THR A 539 -18.88 -0.03 -32.46
N CYS A 540 -19.01 1.24 -32.10
CA CYS A 540 -19.92 1.67 -31.03
C CYS A 540 -21.38 1.35 -31.44
N ASN A 541 -22.06 0.54 -30.65
CA ASN A 541 -23.43 0.09 -30.89
C ASN A 541 -24.39 0.35 -29.73
N GLY A 542 -23.88 0.87 -28.60
CA GLY A 542 -24.64 1.21 -27.40
C GLY A 542 -25.16 0.01 -26.60
N GLN A 543 -24.74 -1.21 -26.92
CA GLN A 543 -25.09 -2.41 -26.16
C GLN A 543 -24.40 -2.47 -24.78
N ALA A 544 -24.90 -3.34 -23.89
CA ALA A 544 -24.43 -3.43 -22.52
C ALA A 544 -22.95 -3.84 -22.39
N ASN A 545 -22.41 -4.61 -23.36
CA ASN A 545 -21.01 -5.02 -23.41
C ASN A 545 -20.04 -3.88 -23.76
N GLN A 546 -20.55 -2.70 -24.11
CA GLN A 546 -19.77 -1.48 -24.37
C GLN A 546 -20.03 -0.38 -23.34
N ARG A 547 -20.84 -0.66 -22.32
CA ARG A 547 -21.10 0.31 -21.24
C ARG A 547 -20.36 -0.07 -19.98
N TRP A 548 -19.72 0.92 -19.40
CA TRP A 548 -18.85 0.79 -18.25
C TRP A 548 -19.25 1.80 -17.17
N ASN A 549 -19.39 1.35 -15.94
CA ASN A 549 -19.67 2.19 -14.78
C ASN A 549 -18.47 2.24 -13.87
N ARG A 550 -18.30 3.36 -13.18
CA ARG A 550 -17.33 3.46 -12.10
C ARG A 550 -17.92 2.79 -10.86
N GLY A 551 -17.18 1.81 -10.29
CA GLY A 551 -17.56 1.05 -9.11
C GLY A 551 -16.67 1.33 -7.91
#